data_334f191c94f7653dac570ce9acd9fba2
#
_entry.id   334f191c94f7653dac570ce9acd9fba2
#
_cell.length_a   1.000
_cell.length_b   1.000
_cell.length_c   1.000
_cell.angle_alpha   90.00
_cell.angle_beta   90.00
_cell.angle_gamma   90.00
#
_symmetry.space_group_name_H-M   'P 1'
#
loop_
_entity.id
_entity.type
_entity.pdbx_description
1 polymer ?
#
loop_
_entity_poly.entity_id
_entity_poly.type
_entity_poly.pdbx_seq_one_letter_code
_entity_poly.pdbx_strand_id
1 'polypeptide(L)'
;MKNTKVYLMSTENVKDPRTFASWKEFLPKERWEKTVRPLKEEDRKTELAAWFLLYQALREWGISEEKINADGAYYYGEHGKPMRRNEEVCFNLSHSGKYVLCAVSEMEIGCDIEKIKEVKWKLAKRFFSEKEYDFLVRPGRQEKLMKQGETVFLFHIHSKDLRCPCRTTS
;
A
#
# COMPACT_ATOMS: atom_id res chain seq x y z
N MET A 1 18.47 5.85 -15.27
CA MET A 1 17.76 4.78 -14.52
C MET A 1 16.47 5.36 -14.00
N LYS A 2 15.33 4.71 -14.23
CA LYS A 2 14.04 5.18 -13.71
C LYS A 2 14.02 4.96 -12.20
N ASN A 3 13.77 6.01 -11.44
CA ASN A 3 13.82 5.96 -9.98
C ASN A 3 12.53 5.32 -9.42
N THR A 4 12.69 4.34 -8.55
CA THR A 4 11.61 3.76 -7.74
C THR A 4 12.08 3.70 -6.30
N LYS A 5 11.24 4.15 -5.37
CA LYS A 5 11.47 4.04 -3.93
C LYS A 5 10.32 3.30 -3.28
N VAL A 6 10.63 2.52 -2.26
CA VAL A 6 9.65 1.73 -1.51
C VAL A 6 9.84 2.00 -0.03
N TYR A 7 8.73 2.20 0.66
CA TYR A 7 8.66 2.53 2.07
C TYR A 7 7.74 1.56 2.80
N LEU A 8 8.15 1.15 3.98
CA LEU A 8 7.38 0.26 4.86
C LEU A 8 7.24 0.89 6.24
N MET A 9 6.05 0.80 6.81
CA MET A 9 5.74 1.31 8.15
C MET A 9 4.89 0.31 8.95
N SER A 10 5.19 0.16 10.25
CA SER A 10 4.30 -0.54 11.19
C SER A 10 3.30 0.43 11.82
N THR A 11 2.06 -0.01 11.97
CA THR A 11 0.99 0.76 12.64
C THR A 11 1.00 0.62 14.17
N GLU A 12 1.91 -0.18 14.75
CA GLU A 12 1.93 -0.48 16.20
C GLU A 12 2.04 0.78 17.07
N ASN A 13 2.84 1.74 16.63
CA ASN A 13 3.06 2.99 17.36
C ASN A 13 2.18 4.16 16.85
N VAL A 14 1.29 3.89 15.90
CA VAL A 14 0.36 4.91 15.39
C VAL A 14 -0.79 5.06 16.38
N LYS A 15 -1.00 6.28 16.87
CA LYS A 15 -2.15 6.61 17.72
C LYS A 15 -3.42 6.70 16.90
N ASP A 16 -4.56 6.32 17.50
CA ASP A 16 -5.86 6.46 16.85
C ASP A 16 -6.11 7.94 16.49
N PRO A 17 -6.36 8.27 15.22
CA PRO A 17 -6.61 9.64 14.80
C PRO A 17 -7.82 10.30 15.48
N ARG A 18 -8.80 9.53 15.99
CA ARG A 18 -9.93 10.07 16.74
C ARG A 18 -9.53 10.60 18.12
N THR A 19 -8.51 10.00 18.72
CA THR A 19 -8.02 10.38 20.05
C THR A 19 -6.85 11.38 19.99
N PHE A 20 -6.20 11.52 18.86
CA PHE A 20 -5.04 12.37 18.67
C PHE A 20 -5.20 13.25 17.42
N ALA A 21 -5.97 14.32 17.60
CA ALA A 21 -6.43 15.18 16.49
C ALA A 21 -5.34 16.02 15.80
N SER A 22 -4.14 16.14 16.36
CA SER A 22 -3.03 16.89 15.73
C SER A 22 -2.61 16.35 14.35
N TRP A 23 -2.94 15.09 14.03
CA TRP A 23 -2.77 14.55 12.69
C TRP A 23 -3.62 15.24 11.61
N LYS A 24 -4.71 15.91 12.03
CA LYS A 24 -5.61 16.62 11.11
C LYS A 24 -4.90 17.74 10.34
N GLU A 25 -3.88 18.34 10.93
CA GLU A 25 -3.10 19.43 10.31
C GLU A 25 -2.21 18.95 9.15
N PHE A 26 -1.88 17.67 9.11
CA PHE A 26 -1.02 17.06 8.10
C PHE A 26 -1.77 16.39 6.95
N LEU A 27 -3.11 16.39 6.99
CA LEU A 27 -3.92 15.69 6.01
C LEU A 27 -4.90 16.67 5.35
N PRO A 28 -5.06 16.60 4.01
CA PRO A 28 -6.16 17.26 3.34
C PRO A 28 -7.51 16.87 3.98
N LYS A 29 -8.46 17.79 4.03
CA LYS A 29 -9.76 17.60 4.70
C LYS A 29 -10.45 16.30 4.28
N GLU A 30 -10.52 16.03 2.99
CA GLU A 30 -11.14 14.81 2.45
C GLU A 30 -10.45 13.53 2.96
N ARG A 31 -9.12 13.60 3.17
CA ARG A 31 -8.34 12.48 3.68
C ARG A 31 -8.57 12.25 5.15
N TRP A 32 -8.64 13.33 5.91
CA TRP A 32 -8.99 13.26 7.32
C TRP A 32 -10.35 12.59 7.52
N GLU A 33 -11.37 13.01 6.78
CA GLU A 33 -12.72 12.46 6.87
C GLU A 33 -12.73 10.94 6.57
N LYS A 34 -11.95 10.48 5.57
CA LYS A 34 -11.80 9.04 5.29
C LYS A 34 -11.04 8.30 6.40
N THR A 35 -9.97 8.90 6.91
CA THR A 35 -9.14 8.30 7.97
C THR A 35 -9.93 8.05 9.26
N VAL A 36 -10.82 8.96 9.63
CA VAL A 36 -11.61 8.83 10.88
C VAL A 36 -12.92 8.05 10.70
N ARG A 37 -13.34 7.77 9.48
CA ARG A 37 -14.60 7.09 9.16
C ARG A 37 -14.67 5.62 9.61
N PRO A 38 -13.63 4.78 9.44
CA PRO A 38 -13.69 3.37 9.81
C PRO A 38 -14.08 3.16 11.26
N LEU A 39 -14.88 2.13 11.55
CA LEU A 39 -15.35 1.83 12.91
C LEU A 39 -14.23 1.26 13.79
N LYS A 40 -13.38 0.39 13.22
CA LYS A 40 -12.28 -0.25 13.93
C LYS A 40 -11.09 0.69 14.05
N GLU A 41 -10.45 0.68 15.20
CA GLU A 41 -9.25 1.47 15.47
C GLU A 41 -8.09 1.08 14.55
N GLU A 42 -7.89 -0.22 14.32
CA GLU A 42 -6.82 -0.72 13.45
C GLU A 42 -6.95 -0.19 12.02
N ASP A 43 -8.18 -0.15 11.50
CA ASP A 43 -8.43 0.36 10.14
C ASP A 43 -8.12 1.87 10.07
N ARG A 44 -8.48 2.65 11.10
CA ARG A 44 -8.16 4.08 11.17
C ARG A 44 -6.66 4.34 11.27
N LYS A 45 -5.95 3.54 12.09
CA LYS A 45 -4.49 3.60 12.19
C LYS A 45 -3.81 3.26 10.87
N THR A 46 -4.33 2.27 10.16
CA THR A 46 -3.83 1.85 8.85
C THR A 46 -4.04 2.94 7.80
N GLU A 47 -5.21 3.55 7.74
CA GLU A 47 -5.49 4.69 6.84
C GLU A 47 -4.56 5.87 7.13
N LEU A 48 -4.40 6.23 8.40
CA LEU A 48 -3.48 7.31 8.81
C LEU A 48 -2.03 7.00 8.42
N ALA A 49 -1.56 5.79 8.73
CA ALA A 49 -0.20 5.36 8.41
C ALA A 49 0.07 5.36 6.90
N ALA A 50 -0.90 4.93 6.09
CA ALA A 50 -0.78 4.92 4.63
C ALA A 50 -0.58 6.33 4.07
N TRP A 51 -1.34 7.30 4.57
CA TRP A 51 -1.20 8.68 4.12
C TRP A 51 0.05 9.36 4.65
N PHE A 52 0.42 9.10 5.90
CA PHE A 52 1.67 9.61 6.46
C PHE A 52 2.88 9.07 5.67
N LEU A 53 2.87 7.79 5.36
CA LEU A 53 3.93 7.16 4.59
C LEU A 53 4.03 7.73 3.17
N LEU A 54 2.89 7.96 2.51
CA LEU A 54 2.82 8.63 1.22
C LEU A 54 3.33 10.08 1.31
N TYR A 55 2.92 10.83 2.32
CA TYR A 55 3.39 12.19 2.54
C TYR A 55 4.93 12.23 2.63
N GLN A 56 5.52 11.38 3.46
CA GLN A 56 6.97 11.28 3.60
C GLN A 56 7.64 10.90 2.28
N ALA A 57 7.12 9.91 1.58
CA ALA A 57 7.64 9.45 0.30
C ALA A 57 7.64 10.57 -0.75
N LEU A 58 6.57 11.35 -0.84
CA LEU A 58 6.44 12.48 -1.76
C LEU A 58 7.36 13.64 -1.38
N ARG A 59 7.53 13.92 -0.08
CA ARG A 59 8.49 14.92 0.41
C ARG A 59 9.93 14.54 0.03
N GLU A 60 10.31 13.31 0.24
CA GLU A 60 11.64 12.78 -0.15
C GLU A 60 11.82 12.70 -1.68
N TRP A 61 10.72 12.68 -2.43
CA TRP A 61 10.75 12.78 -3.89
C TRP A 61 10.98 14.21 -4.38
N GLY A 62 10.82 15.19 -3.49
CA GLY A 62 11.00 16.62 -3.79
C GLY A 62 9.70 17.38 -4.05
N ILE A 63 8.54 16.78 -3.77
CA ILE A 63 7.24 17.46 -3.87
C ILE A 63 7.06 18.37 -2.65
N SER A 64 6.71 19.63 -2.87
CA SER A 64 6.47 20.57 -1.79
C SER A 64 5.20 20.23 -1.00
N GLU A 65 5.16 20.60 0.27
CA GLU A 65 4.03 20.34 1.16
C GLU A 65 2.73 20.96 0.64
N GLU A 66 2.80 22.18 0.11
CA GLU A 66 1.66 22.86 -0.50
C GLU A 66 1.05 22.05 -1.64
N LYS A 67 1.89 21.47 -2.51
CA LYS A 67 1.44 20.59 -3.60
C LYS A 67 0.89 19.27 -3.09
N ILE A 68 1.46 18.71 -1.99
CA ILE A 68 0.98 17.46 -1.41
C ILE A 68 -0.42 17.64 -0.82
N ASN A 69 -0.65 18.78 -0.16
CA ASN A 69 -1.89 19.07 0.55
C ASN A 69 -2.89 19.94 -0.24
N ALA A 70 -2.60 20.26 -1.51
CA ALA A 70 -3.49 21.06 -2.34
C ALA A 70 -4.86 20.39 -2.50
N ASP A 71 -5.91 21.20 -2.47
CA ASP A 71 -7.28 20.73 -2.72
C ASP A 71 -7.39 20.12 -4.11
N GLY A 72 -8.01 18.94 -4.19
CA GLY A 72 -8.15 18.20 -5.45
C GLY A 72 -6.85 17.59 -5.99
N ALA A 73 -5.74 17.61 -5.23
CA ALA A 73 -4.48 16.99 -5.64
C ALA A 73 -4.60 15.48 -5.88
N TYR A 74 -5.59 14.85 -5.26
CA TYR A 74 -5.83 13.42 -5.37
C TYR A 74 -7.18 13.13 -5.98
N TYR A 75 -7.24 12.06 -6.76
CA TYR A 75 -8.49 11.51 -7.29
C TYR A 75 -8.45 9.98 -7.21
N TYR A 76 -9.59 9.35 -7.40
CA TYR A 76 -9.68 7.88 -7.42
C TYR A 76 -9.85 7.38 -8.83
N GLY A 77 -8.98 6.46 -9.23
CA GLY A 77 -9.10 5.73 -10.48
C GLY A 77 -10.26 4.72 -10.46
N GLU A 78 -10.42 4.01 -11.56
CA GLU A 78 -11.55 3.12 -11.85
C GLU A 78 -11.79 2.04 -10.76
N HIS A 79 -10.74 1.56 -10.10
CA HIS A 79 -10.82 0.57 -9.03
C HIS A 79 -10.62 1.16 -7.62
N GLY A 80 -10.88 2.46 -7.44
CA GLY A 80 -10.71 3.13 -6.16
C GLY A 80 -9.23 3.35 -5.76
N LYS A 81 -8.28 3.14 -6.67
CA LYS A 81 -6.87 3.43 -6.46
C LYS A 81 -6.69 4.94 -6.33
N PRO A 82 -6.08 5.44 -5.23
CA PRO A 82 -5.77 6.85 -5.13
C PRO A 82 -4.64 7.21 -6.11
N MET A 83 -4.81 8.33 -6.80
CA MET A 83 -3.86 8.86 -7.78
C MET A 83 -3.69 10.36 -7.56
N ARG A 84 -2.59 10.93 -8.06
CA ARG A 84 -2.36 12.38 -8.04
C ARG A 84 -2.66 13.02 -9.40
N ARG A 85 -3.14 14.28 -9.36
CA ARG A 85 -3.28 15.10 -10.57
C ARG A 85 -1.98 15.85 -10.85
N ASN A 86 -1.66 16.01 -12.13
CA ASN A 86 -0.55 16.84 -12.62
C ASN A 86 0.82 16.52 -11.99
N GLU A 87 1.08 15.25 -11.72
CA GLU A 87 2.28 14.84 -11.03
C GLU A 87 3.23 14.04 -11.91
N GLU A 88 4.50 14.29 -11.73
CA GLU A 88 5.59 13.55 -12.37
C GLU A 88 5.85 12.20 -11.67
N VAL A 89 5.14 11.92 -10.59
CA VAL A 89 5.30 10.74 -9.76
C VAL A 89 4.00 9.94 -9.65
N CYS A 90 4.13 8.64 -9.88
CA CYS A 90 3.09 7.67 -9.61
C CYS A 90 3.35 7.00 -8.26
N PHE A 91 2.29 6.58 -7.57
CA PHE A 91 2.40 5.83 -6.33
C PHE A 91 1.38 4.72 -6.23
N ASN A 92 1.65 3.79 -5.33
CA ASN A 92 0.69 2.78 -4.90
C ASN A 92 0.85 2.51 -3.41
N LEU A 93 -0.26 2.19 -2.75
CA LEU A 93 -0.34 1.85 -1.34
C LEU A 93 -0.93 0.46 -1.19
N SER A 94 -0.37 -0.33 -0.30
CA SER A 94 -0.93 -1.61 0.13
C SER A 94 -0.75 -1.79 1.63
N HIS A 95 -1.58 -2.62 2.25
CA HIS A 95 -1.47 -2.92 3.66
C HIS A 95 -1.91 -4.35 3.98
N SER A 96 -1.27 -4.96 4.96
CA SER A 96 -1.69 -6.25 5.52
C SER A 96 -1.27 -6.38 6.97
N GLY A 97 -2.22 -6.78 7.83
CA GLY A 97 -2.01 -6.82 9.28
C GLY A 97 -1.62 -5.44 9.81
N LYS A 98 -0.48 -5.35 10.48
CA LYS A 98 0.04 -4.12 11.06
C LYS A 98 1.01 -3.33 10.15
N TYR A 99 1.15 -3.71 8.90
CA TYR A 99 2.12 -3.08 7.99
C TYR A 99 1.44 -2.38 6.84
N VAL A 100 2.02 -1.26 6.47
CA VAL A 100 1.65 -0.44 5.32
C VAL A 100 2.86 -0.29 4.43
N LEU A 101 2.66 -0.46 3.13
CA LEU A 101 3.65 -0.34 2.07
C LEU A 101 3.27 0.83 1.16
N CYS A 102 4.25 1.66 0.82
CA CYS A 102 4.12 2.71 -0.19
C CYS A 102 5.24 2.56 -1.21
N ALA A 103 4.89 2.51 -2.48
CA ALA A 103 5.84 2.59 -3.58
C ALA A 103 5.60 3.86 -4.38
N VAL A 104 6.69 4.57 -4.73
CA VAL A 104 6.67 5.77 -5.58
C VAL A 104 7.63 5.60 -6.75
N SER A 105 7.25 6.06 -7.93
CA SER A 105 8.02 5.89 -9.16
C SER A 105 7.69 6.94 -10.20
N GLU A 106 8.63 7.18 -11.12
CA GLU A 106 8.41 7.98 -12.34
C GLU A 106 7.44 7.29 -13.32
N MET A 107 7.13 6.02 -13.12
CA MET A 107 6.23 5.22 -13.95
C MET A 107 5.06 4.71 -13.15
N GLU A 108 4.03 4.27 -13.86
CA GLU A 108 2.92 3.55 -13.23
C GLU A 108 3.46 2.35 -12.44
N ILE A 109 3.08 2.28 -11.18
CA ILE A 109 3.57 1.27 -10.23
C ILE A 109 2.40 0.64 -9.48
N GLY A 110 2.50 -0.67 -9.25
CA GLY A 110 1.70 -1.43 -8.31
C GLY A 110 2.59 -2.02 -7.24
N CYS A 111 2.16 -2.00 -6.01
CA CYS A 111 2.81 -2.74 -4.92
C CYS A 111 1.76 -3.48 -4.11
N ASP A 112 2.15 -4.60 -3.56
CA ASP A 112 1.31 -5.36 -2.66
C ASP A 112 2.13 -5.94 -1.50
N ILE A 113 1.49 -6.04 -0.33
CA ILE A 113 2.04 -6.63 0.87
C ILE A 113 1.01 -7.56 1.46
N GLU A 114 1.40 -8.81 1.68
CA GLU A 114 0.53 -9.80 2.30
C GLU A 114 1.20 -10.45 3.50
N LYS A 115 0.45 -10.50 4.60
CA LYS A 115 0.83 -11.31 5.76
C LYS A 115 0.68 -12.78 5.41
N ILE A 116 1.79 -13.53 5.44
CA ILE A 116 1.75 -14.97 5.26
C ILE A 116 0.97 -15.60 6.42
N LYS A 117 -0.14 -16.24 6.08
CA LYS A 117 -1.00 -16.98 7.01
C LYS A 117 -0.78 -18.47 6.80
N GLU A 118 -1.18 -19.26 7.79
CA GLU A 118 -1.23 -20.71 7.61
C GLU A 118 -2.03 -21.09 6.36
N VAL A 119 -1.45 -21.96 5.55
CA VAL A 119 -2.08 -22.39 4.31
C VAL A 119 -3.30 -23.26 4.65
N LYS A 120 -4.47 -22.80 4.24
CA LYS A 120 -5.71 -23.58 4.33
C LYS A 120 -5.73 -24.61 3.20
N TRP A 121 -5.08 -25.74 3.36
CA TRP A 121 -4.94 -26.79 2.34
C TRP A 121 -6.26 -27.22 1.70
N LYS A 122 -7.35 -27.27 2.47
CA LYS A 122 -8.68 -27.57 1.93
C LYS A 122 -9.15 -26.52 0.91
N LEU A 123 -8.78 -25.27 1.13
CA LEU A 123 -9.10 -24.17 0.23
C LEU A 123 -8.21 -24.24 -1.04
N ALA A 124 -6.92 -24.48 -0.85
CA ALA A 124 -5.98 -24.65 -1.95
C ALA A 124 -6.43 -25.77 -2.90
N LYS A 125 -6.81 -26.94 -2.35
CA LYS A 125 -7.33 -28.07 -3.16
C LYS A 125 -8.59 -27.74 -3.97
N ARG A 126 -9.39 -26.77 -3.52
CA ARG A 126 -10.64 -26.38 -4.20
C ARG A 126 -10.41 -25.38 -5.35
N PHE A 127 -9.42 -24.49 -5.22
CA PHE A 127 -9.24 -23.35 -6.12
C PHE A 127 -8.07 -23.49 -7.07
N PHE A 128 -7.08 -24.35 -6.75
CA PHE A 128 -5.94 -24.60 -7.61
C PHE A 128 -6.19 -25.79 -8.53
N SER A 129 -5.63 -25.76 -9.71
CA SER A 129 -5.58 -26.92 -10.57
C SER A 129 -4.78 -28.07 -9.90
N GLU A 130 -5.01 -29.29 -10.31
CA GLU A 130 -4.32 -30.46 -9.75
C GLU A 130 -2.79 -30.32 -9.82
N LYS A 131 -2.26 -29.78 -10.92
CA LYS A 131 -0.81 -29.53 -11.10
C LYS A 131 -0.26 -28.47 -10.15
N GLU A 132 -1.02 -27.40 -9.91
CA GLU A 132 -0.63 -26.33 -8.97
C GLU A 132 -0.69 -26.84 -7.54
N TYR A 133 -1.73 -27.59 -7.19
CA TYR A 133 -1.86 -28.20 -5.87
C TYR A 133 -0.71 -29.17 -5.58
N ASP A 134 -0.40 -30.08 -6.49
CA ASP A 134 0.71 -31.02 -6.37
C ASP A 134 2.07 -30.33 -6.24
N PHE A 135 2.23 -29.18 -6.93
CA PHE A 135 3.43 -28.37 -6.79
C PHE A 135 3.55 -27.75 -5.39
N LEU A 136 2.44 -27.35 -4.77
CA LEU A 136 2.41 -26.77 -3.43
C LEU A 136 2.66 -27.81 -2.34
N VAL A 137 2.12 -29.02 -2.49
CA VAL A 137 2.20 -30.08 -1.46
C VAL A 137 3.45 -30.93 -1.51
N ARG A 138 4.39 -30.69 -2.44
CA ARG A 138 5.64 -31.44 -2.54
C ARG A 138 6.42 -31.44 -1.23
N PRO A 139 7.01 -32.59 -0.81
CA PRO A 139 7.85 -32.69 0.38
C PRO A 139 8.96 -31.62 0.41
N GLY A 140 9.20 -31.00 1.55
CA GLY A 140 10.18 -29.93 1.73
C GLY A 140 9.67 -28.52 1.44
N ARG A 141 8.59 -28.34 0.66
CA ARG A 141 7.96 -27.04 0.48
C ARG A 141 6.96 -26.70 1.59
N GLN A 142 6.16 -27.68 2.00
CA GLN A 142 5.26 -27.54 3.14
C GLN A 142 6.01 -27.13 4.41
N GLU A 143 7.13 -27.77 4.70
CA GLU A 143 7.97 -27.43 5.86
C GLU A 143 8.55 -26.02 5.77
N LYS A 144 8.92 -25.57 4.57
CA LYS A 144 9.45 -24.21 4.34
C LYS A 144 8.38 -23.14 4.50
N LEU A 145 7.13 -23.45 4.13
CA LEU A 145 5.96 -22.58 4.31
C LEU A 145 5.44 -22.58 5.76
N MET A 146 5.64 -23.69 6.50
CA MET A 146 5.17 -23.83 7.90
C MET A 146 6.21 -23.45 8.95
N LYS A 147 7.51 -23.52 8.66
CA LYS A 147 8.58 -23.25 9.63
C LYS A 147 8.81 -21.78 9.97
N GLN A 148 8.12 -20.86 9.30
CA GLN A 148 8.26 -19.44 9.57
C GLN A 148 7.16 -18.97 10.52
N GLY A 149 7.35 -19.24 11.83
CA GLY A 149 6.58 -18.60 12.91
C GLY A 149 6.79 -17.07 12.98
N GLU A 150 7.62 -16.52 12.12
CA GLU A 150 7.79 -15.10 11.91
C GLU A 150 6.86 -14.67 10.78
N THR A 151 6.21 -13.53 10.98
CA THR A 151 5.35 -12.91 9.98
C THR A 151 6.21 -12.48 8.80
N VAL A 152 6.28 -13.30 7.76
CA VAL A 152 6.94 -12.95 6.50
C VAL A 152 5.93 -12.25 5.61
N PHE A 153 6.34 -11.17 5.01
CA PHE A 153 5.54 -10.43 4.03
C PHE A 153 6.08 -10.69 2.63
N LEU A 154 5.19 -11.02 1.71
CA LEU A 154 5.51 -11.07 0.30
C LEU A 154 5.32 -9.68 -0.28
N PHE A 155 6.39 -9.12 -0.83
CA PHE A 155 6.34 -7.86 -1.57
C PHE A 155 6.26 -8.17 -3.05
N HIS A 156 5.31 -7.57 -3.71
CA HIS A 156 5.22 -7.64 -5.16
C HIS A 156 5.19 -6.22 -5.72
N ILE A 157 6.16 -5.88 -6.54
CA ILE A 157 6.24 -4.57 -7.19
C ILE A 157 6.16 -4.80 -8.68
N HIS A 158 5.13 -4.26 -9.30
CA HIS A 158 4.97 -4.28 -10.74
C HIS A 158 5.16 -2.86 -11.28
N SER A 159 6.08 -2.70 -12.20
CA SER A 159 6.12 -1.50 -13.04
C SER A 159 5.62 -1.85 -14.43
N LYS A 160 4.62 -1.14 -14.93
CA LYS A 160 4.25 -1.21 -16.32
C LYS A 160 5.03 -0.14 -17.08
N ASP A 161 5.53 -0.48 -18.26
CA ASP A 161 6.20 0.48 -19.18
C ASP A 161 5.25 1.55 -19.75
N LEU A 162 4.00 1.55 -19.33
CA LEU A 162 3.03 2.57 -19.67
C LEU A 162 3.39 3.85 -18.91
N ARG A 163 3.64 4.92 -19.63
CA ARG A 163 3.80 6.26 -19.06
C ARG A 163 2.63 6.57 -18.16
N CYS A 164 2.89 7.24 -17.03
CA CYS A 164 1.82 7.71 -16.15
C CYS A 164 0.75 8.41 -17.01
N PRO A 165 -0.54 8.05 -16.89
CA PRO A 165 -1.59 8.65 -17.70
C PRO A 165 -1.73 10.16 -17.54
N CYS A 166 -1.01 10.74 -16.58
CA CYS A 166 -0.95 12.17 -16.30
C CYS A 166 -0.06 12.95 -17.29
N ARG A 167 0.72 12.28 -18.14
CA ARG A 167 1.51 12.94 -19.19
C ARG A 167 0.73 13.06 -20.51
N THR A 168 -0.39 13.74 -20.50
CA THR A 168 -0.89 14.33 -21.72
C THR A 168 -0.18 15.67 -21.90
N THR A 169 0.81 15.68 -22.74
CA THR A 169 1.44 16.91 -23.27
C THR A 169 0.36 17.77 -23.91
N SER A 170 0.22 18.99 -23.42
CA SER A 170 -0.31 20.12 -24.19
C SER A 170 0.61 20.41 -25.36
#